data_b4e392b85a63c34bf880ef2c6d1daa1c
#
_entry.id   b4e392b85a63c34bf880ef2c6d1daa1c
#
_cell.length_a   1.000
_cell.length_b   1.000
_cell.length_c   1.000
_cell.angle_alpha   90.00
_cell.angle_beta   90.00
_cell.angle_gamma   90.00
#
_symmetry.space_group_name_H-M   'P 1'
#
loop_
_entity.id
_entity.type
_entity.pdbx_description
1 polymer ?
#
loop_
_entity_poly.entity_id
_entity_poly.type
_entity_poly.pdbx_seq_one_letter_code
_entity_poly.pdbx_strand_id
1 'polypeptide(L)'
;SGLLMWRHGAMSLAWDTFARDPQLQINQTTDGDQEYTAKFLPTATEYFQDLFPNQIYSYKQSCSKGLPPEARIVCYHGTPSIIESYTTTVTNYDGVWGPQDWPLEHWRT
;
A
#
# COMPACT_ATOMS: atom_id res chain seq x y z
N SER A 1 -0.50 0.38 4.22
CA SER A 1 0.78 0.63 3.56
C SER A 1 0.99 -0.35 2.41
N GLY A 2 1.38 0.12 1.24
CA GLY A 2 1.61 -0.74 0.07
C GLY A 2 3.04 -1.29 -0.01
N LEU A 3 3.96 -0.78 0.81
CA LEU A 3 5.37 -1.15 0.76
C LEU A 3 5.97 -1.08 2.16
N LEU A 4 6.58 -2.18 2.59
CA LEU A 4 7.32 -2.30 3.84
C LEU A 4 8.69 -2.92 3.58
N MET A 5 9.71 -2.42 4.26
CA MET A 5 11.06 -3.01 4.24
C MET A 5 11.65 -3.01 5.65
N TRP A 6 12.29 -4.10 6.02
CA TRP A 6 12.94 -4.23 7.32
C TRP A 6 14.19 -5.11 7.21
N ARG A 7 15.07 -4.99 8.19
CA ARG A 7 16.23 -5.88 8.31
C ARG A 7 15.80 -7.27 8.73
N HIS A 8 16.55 -8.28 8.31
CA HIS A 8 16.31 -9.66 8.72
C HIS A 8 16.11 -9.77 10.25
N GLY A 9 15.06 -10.45 10.67
CA GLY A 9 14.70 -10.65 12.06
C GLY A 9 13.99 -9.49 12.76
N ALA A 10 13.95 -8.29 12.20
CA ALA A 10 13.34 -7.13 12.86
C ALA A 10 11.81 -7.29 13.12
N MET A 11 11.13 -8.08 12.30
CA MET A 11 9.68 -8.36 12.44
C MET A 11 9.39 -9.76 13.00
N SER A 12 10.38 -10.47 13.54
CA SER A 12 10.17 -11.82 14.09
C SER A 12 9.15 -11.83 15.20
N LEU A 13 9.14 -10.82 16.08
CA LEU A 13 8.17 -10.71 17.17
C LEU A 13 6.72 -10.58 16.63
N ALA A 14 6.53 -9.87 15.54
CA ALA A 14 5.21 -9.76 14.89
C ALA A 14 4.74 -11.14 14.41
N TRP A 15 5.62 -11.88 13.73
CA TRP A 15 5.30 -13.22 13.27
C TRP A 15 5.04 -14.19 14.45
N ASP A 16 5.91 -14.22 15.44
CA ASP A 16 5.78 -15.13 16.59
C ASP A 16 4.51 -14.85 17.40
N THR A 17 4.14 -13.57 17.53
CA THR A 17 2.89 -13.17 18.19
C THR A 17 1.67 -13.62 17.38
N PHE A 18 1.68 -13.42 16.07
CA PHE A 18 0.60 -13.87 15.21
C PHE A 18 0.47 -15.40 15.21
N ALA A 19 1.58 -16.11 15.09
CA ALA A 19 1.60 -17.57 14.99
C ALA A 19 1.11 -18.29 16.27
N ARG A 20 1.21 -17.65 17.44
CA ARG A 20 0.71 -18.22 18.71
C ARG A 20 -0.82 -18.32 18.74
N ASP A 21 -1.50 -17.29 18.28
CA ASP A 21 -2.96 -17.23 18.26
C ASP A 21 -3.43 -16.29 17.15
N PRO A 22 -3.48 -16.77 15.90
CA PRO A 22 -3.90 -15.96 14.76
C PRO A 22 -5.30 -15.39 14.91
N GLN A 23 -6.24 -16.17 15.48
CA GLN A 23 -7.62 -15.74 15.63
C GLN A 23 -7.75 -14.57 16.61
N LEU A 24 -7.01 -14.61 17.73
CA LEU A 24 -6.96 -13.51 18.68
C LEU A 24 -6.41 -12.24 18.02
N GLN A 25 -5.32 -12.35 17.25
CA GLN A 25 -4.72 -11.20 16.58
C GLN A 25 -5.66 -10.60 15.54
N ILE A 26 -6.35 -11.41 14.75
CA ILE A 26 -7.37 -10.96 13.80
C ILE A 26 -8.51 -10.22 14.52
N ASN A 27 -9.01 -10.79 15.61
CA ASN A 27 -10.11 -10.20 16.36
C ASN A 27 -9.74 -8.86 17.03
N GLN A 28 -8.47 -8.66 17.35
CA GLN A 28 -7.94 -7.44 17.98
C GLN A 28 -7.47 -6.39 16.97
N THR A 29 -7.54 -6.69 15.67
CA THR A 29 -7.03 -5.83 14.61
C THR A 29 -8.18 -5.50 13.67
N THR A 30 -8.67 -4.27 13.71
CA THR A 30 -9.85 -3.83 12.94
C THR A 30 -9.50 -3.30 11.57
N ASP A 31 -8.32 -2.68 11.42
CA ASP A 31 -7.87 -2.02 10.19
C ASP A 31 -6.85 -2.87 9.39
N GLY A 32 -6.85 -4.19 9.65
CA GLY A 32 -6.07 -5.16 8.90
C GLY A 32 -4.58 -5.19 9.22
N ASP A 33 -3.78 -5.64 8.27
CA ASP A 33 -2.35 -5.90 8.40
C ASP A 33 -1.52 -4.65 8.73
N GLN A 34 -1.98 -3.47 8.31
CA GLN A 34 -1.30 -2.20 8.61
C GLN A 34 -1.34 -1.86 10.09
N GLU A 35 -2.51 -1.98 10.71
CA GLU A 35 -2.65 -1.77 12.15
C GLU A 35 -1.84 -2.81 12.92
N TYR A 36 -1.88 -4.06 12.49
CA TYR A 36 -1.12 -5.12 13.13
C TYR A 36 0.39 -4.86 13.06
N THR A 37 0.92 -4.60 11.89
CA THR A 37 2.37 -4.37 11.71
C THR A 37 2.84 -3.10 12.42
N ALA A 38 2.01 -2.06 12.48
CA ALA A 38 2.34 -0.81 13.18
C ALA A 38 2.67 -1.00 14.66
N LYS A 39 2.08 -2.02 15.31
CA LYS A 39 2.35 -2.34 16.73
C LYS A 39 3.80 -2.78 16.96
N PHE A 40 4.48 -3.27 15.93
CA PHE A 40 5.84 -3.83 16.01
C PHE A 40 6.89 -2.97 15.31
N LEU A 41 6.48 -1.87 14.67
CA LEU A 41 7.43 -0.96 14.05
C LEU A 41 8.22 -0.19 15.12
N PRO A 42 9.54 -0.05 14.95
CA PRO A 42 10.35 0.77 15.87
C PRO A 42 9.95 2.25 15.77
N THR A 43 10.20 3.01 16.82
CA THR A 43 9.92 4.46 16.88
C THR A 43 10.71 5.27 15.84
N ALA A 44 11.84 4.75 15.35
CA ALA A 44 12.67 5.35 14.32
C ALA A 44 12.33 4.85 12.90
N THR A 45 11.05 4.57 12.64
CA THR A 45 10.60 4.20 11.30
C THR A 45 10.68 5.39 10.35
N GLU A 46 11.32 5.19 9.20
CA GLU A 46 11.42 6.17 8.13
C GLU A 46 10.37 5.89 7.06
N TYR A 47 9.90 6.93 6.39
CA TYR A 47 8.98 6.79 5.28
C TYR A 47 9.71 6.81 3.94
N PHE A 48 9.34 5.92 3.04
CA PHE A 48 9.92 5.88 1.70
C PHE A 48 9.74 7.19 0.92
N GLN A 49 8.65 7.89 1.15
CA GLN A 49 8.40 9.20 0.52
C GLN A 49 9.43 10.25 0.93
N ASP A 50 9.97 10.16 2.13
CA ASP A 50 11.00 11.06 2.63
C ASP A 50 12.40 10.64 2.14
N LEU A 51 12.65 9.32 2.09
CA LEU A 51 13.92 8.77 1.60
C LEU A 51 14.09 8.90 0.08
N PHE A 52 12.98 8.75 -0.65
CA PHE A 52 12.95 8.76 -2.12
C PHE A 52 11.85 9.70 -2.62
N PRO A 53 12.03 11.02 -2.44
CA PRO A 53 11.03 12.00 -2.83
C PRO A 53 10.70 11.90 -4.33
N ASN A 54 9.43 12.05 -4.68
CA ASN A 54 8.91 11.98 -6.05
C ASN A 54 9.10 10.65 -6.79
N GLN A 55 9.38 9.55 -6.08
CA GLN A 55 9.56 8.25 -6.71
C GLN A 55 8.54 7.20 -6.28
N ILE A 56 7.93 7.36 -5.10
CA ILE A 56 6.98 6.39 -4.53
C ILE A 56 5.66 7.09 -4.25
N TYR A 57 4.60 6.61 -4.88
CA TYR A 57 3.30 7.27 -4.89
C TYR A 57 2.16 6.34 -4.48
N SER A 58 1.11 6.91 -3.92
CA SER A 58 -0.21 6.29 -3.86
C SER A 58 -0.98 6.59 -5.14
N TYR A 59 -1.54 5.56 -5.77
CA TYR A 59 -2.38 5.74 -6.96
C TYR A 59 -3.49 6.76 -6.72
N LYS A 60 -4.26 6.56 -5.65
CA LYS A 60 -5.41 7.43 -5.33
C LYS A 60 -5.04 8.89 -5.15
N GLN A 61 -3.91 9.16 -4.50
CA GLN A 61 -3.52 10.53 -4.15
C GLN A 61 -2.84 11.26 -5.31
N SER A 62 -2.04 10.56 -6.11
CA SER A 62 -1.12 11.26 -7.00
C SER A 62 -1.10 10.76 -8.45
N CYS A 63 -1.63 9.57 -8.72
CA CYS A 63 -1.50 8.94 -10.03
C CYS A 63 -2.83 8.76 -10.78
N SER A 64 -3.94 9.09 -10.17
CA SER A 64 -5.29 8.88 -10.74
C SER A 64 -5.62 9.81 -11.92
N LYS A 65 -4.80 10.81 -12.17
CA LYS A 65 -4.94 11.74 -13.31
C LYS A 65 -3.75 11.68 -14.28
N GLY A 66 -2.85 10.76 -14.07
CA GLY A 66 -1.64 10.57 -14.86
C GLY A 66 -0.48 10.07 -14.01
N LEU A 67 0.49 9.43 -14.66
CA LEU A 67 1.69 8.94 -14.00
C LEU A 67 2.70 10.10 -13.81
N PRO A 68 3.12 10.41 -12.60
CA PRO A 68 4.20 11.36 -12.38
C PRO A 68 5.50 10.91 -13.09
N PRO A 69 6.25 11.79 -13.75
CA PRO A 69 7.37 11.42 -14.63
C PRO A 69 8.52 10.71 -13.91
N GLU A 70 8.70 10.97 -12.61
CA GLU A 70 9.76 10.36 -11.80
C GLU A 70 9.29 9.12 -11.02
N ALA A 71 8.02 8.73 -11.16
CA ALA A 71 7.46 7.59 -10.44
C ALA A 71 8.24 6.29 -10.75
N ARG A 72 8.62 5.58 -9.69
CA ARG A 72 9.26 4.27 -9.75
C ARG A 72 8.37 3.18 -9.17
N ILE A 73 7.61 3.52 -8.14
CA ILE A 73 6.66 2.62 -7.49
C ILE A 73 5.34 3.35 -7.32
N VAL A 74 4.26 2.71 -7.76
CA VAL A 74 2.90 3.15 -7.50
C VAL A 74 2.19 2.09 -6.67
N CYS A 75 1.78 2.47 -5.48
CA CYS A 75 1.08 1.59 -4.54
C CYS A 75 -0.43 1.69 -4.75
N TYR A 76 -1.06 0.58 -5.07
CA TYR A 76 -2.51 0.42 -5.06
C TYR A 76 -2.94 -0.16 -3.72
N HIS A 77 -3.85 0.51 -3.04
CA HIS A 77 -4.39 0.05 -1.78
C HIS A 77 -5.91 0.20 -1.75
N GLY A 78 -6.59 -0.90 -1.55
CA GLY A 78 -8.04 -0.98 -1.65
C GLY A 78 -8.53 -0.83 -3.09
N THR A 79 -9.61 -0.10 -3.28
CA THR A 79 -10.19 0.22 -4.58
C THR A 79 -9.87 1.66 -5.01
N PRO A 80 -9.57 1.95 -6.29
CA PRO A 80 -9.47 0.96 -7.37
C PRO A 80 -8.22 0.06 -7.24
N SER A 81 -8.37 -1.19 -7.65
CA SER A 81 -7.26 -2.09 -7.94
C SER A 81 -6.54 -1.67 -9.22
N ILE A 82 -5.41 -2.30 -9.53
CA ILE A 82 -4.69 -1.99 -10.79
C ILE A 82 -5.57 -2.26 -12.02
N ILE A 83 -6.35 -3.32 -12.04
CA ILE A 83 -7.26 -3.65 -13.16
C ILE A 83 -8.37 -2.60 -13.27
N GLU A 84 -9.02 -2.27 -12.18
CA GLU A 84 -10.08 -1.25 -12.16
C GLU A 84 -9.58 0.13 -12.61
N SER A 85 -8.30 0.44 -12.33
CA SER A 85 -7.72 1.74 -12.70
C SER A 85 -7.64 2.01 -14.20
N TYR A 86 -7.80 0.99 -15.05
CA TYR A 86 -7.84 1.14 -16.50
C TYR A 86 -9.09 0.56 -17.17
N THR A 87 -9.99 -0.08 -16.41
CA THR A 87 -11.18 -0.71 -16.99
C THR A 87 -12.48 -0.01 -16.67
N THR A 88 -12.58 0.66 -15.53
CA THR A 88 -13.86 1.16 -15.05
C THR A 88 -13.72 2.41 -14.18
N THR A 89 -14.85 3.10 -14.00
CA THR A 89 -14.95 4.16 -12.99
C THR A 89 -15.31 3.55 -11.64
N VAL A 90 -14.51 3.84 -10.64
CA VAL A 90 -14.74 3.43 -9.25
C VAL A 90 -15.17 4.63 -8.42
N THR A 91 -16.25 4.46 -7.69
CA THR A 91 -16.75 5.47 -6.74
C THR A 91 -16.87 4.85 -5.36
N ASN A 92 -16.28 5.46 -4.37
CA ASN A 92 -16.44 5.08 -2.97
C ASN A 92 -16.37 6.31 -2.05
N TYR A 93 -16.33 6.11 -0.73
CA TYR A 93 -16.28 7.20 0.25
C TYR A 93 -15.01 8.07 0.14
N ASP A 94 -13.91 7.57 -0.44
CA ASP A 94 -12.68 8.33 -0.66
C ASP A 94 -12.72 9.22 -1.90
N GLY A 95 -13.59 8.92 -2.88
CA GLY A 95 -13.68 9.70 -4.11
C GLY A 95 -14.14 8.92 -5.34
N VAL A 96 -13.86 9.50 -6.50
CA VAL A 96 -14.18 8.94 -7.81
C VAL A 96 -12.91 8.85 -8.65
N TRP A 97 -12.65 7.66 -9.20
CA TRP A 97 -11.52 7.39 -10.10
C TRP A 97 -12.02 6.82 -11.40
N GLY A 98 -11.79 7.52 -12.49
CA GLY A 98 -12.06 7.04 -13.84
C GLY A 98 -10.89 6.23 -14.41
N PRO A 99 -11.13 5.50 -15.52
CA PRO A 99 -10.09 4.72 -16.16
C PRO A 99 -8.97 5.61 -16.71
N GLN A 100 -7.73 5.11 -16.61
CA GLN A 100 -6.51 5.73 -17.10
C GLN A 100 -5.82 4.79 -18.10
N ASP A 101 -5.15 5.32 -19.09
CA ASP A 101 -4.44 4.51 -20.09
C ASP A 101 -3.05 4.07 -19.62
N TRP A 102 -2.35 4.92 -18.84
CA TRP A 102 -0.98 4.65 -18.44
C TRP A 102 -0.76 3.32 -17.66
N PRO A 103 -1.69 2.77 -16.86
CA PRO A 103 -1.46 1.47 -16.22
C PRO A 103 -1.27 0.34 -17.24
N LEU A 104 -1.94 0.38 -18.37
CA LEU A 104 -1.78 -0.62 -19.45
C LEU A 104 -0.40 -0.58 -20.10
N GLU A 105 0.24 0.58 -20.15
CA GLU A 105 1.57 0.74 -20.74
C GLU A 105 2.66 0.07 -19.88
N HIS A 106 2.44 0.00 -18.58
CA HIS A 106 3.41 -0.48 -17.60
C HIS A 106 3.06 -1.84 -16.99
N TRP A 107 1.79 -2.22 -17.00
CA TRP A 107 1.33 -3.52 -16.50
C TRP A 107 1.21 -4.52 -17.63
N ARG A 108 2.01 -5.58 -17.55
CA ARG A 108 1.96 -6.72 -18.48
C ARG A 108 1.62 -7.98 -17.70
N THR A 109 0.56 -8.61 -18.10
CA THR A 109 0.17 -9.93 -17.60
C THR A 109 0.94 -11.04 -18.30
#